data_f76f328d7952b8504eda82a3731fc495
#
_entry.id   f76f328d7952b8504eda82a3731fc495
#
_cell.length_a   1.000
_cell.length_b   1.000
_cell.length_c   1.000
_cell.angle_alpha   90.00
_cell.angle_beta   90.00
_cell.angle_gamma   90.00
#
_symmetry.space_group_name_H-M   'P 1'
#
loop_
_entity.id
_entity.type
_entity.pdbx_description
1 polymer ?
#
loop_
_entity_poly.entity_id
_entity_poly.type
_entity_poly.pdbx_seq_one_letter_code
_entity_poly.pdbx_strand_id
1 'polypeptide(L)'
;MKIQLLSPAGEIHRSGTGIFKTALRYAPLTLTTLAALVPEELQAEITIQDEGVQPLNLDFEADLVGITAITGTAQRAYQIADELRAKGHTVVIGGVHATLLPDEPAQHADAIVIGYAEKSWPQLVRDAAAGLLEKRYYQPTDRRLR
;
A
#
# COMPACT_ATOMS: atom_id res chain seq x y z
N MET A 1 -2.31 -6.09 -16.74
CA MET A 1 -1.50 -5.77 -15.54
C MET A 1 -2.20 -6.32 -14.31
N LYS A 2 -1.47 -6.99 -13.41
CA LYS A 2 -2.02 -7.48 -12.14
C LYS A 2 -1.52 -6.62 -10.99
N ILE A 3 -2.45 -6.11 -10.18
CA ILE A 3 -2.13 -5.25 -9.03
C ILE A 3 -2.68 -5.90 -7.77
N GLN A 4 -1.80 -6.05 -6.77
CA GLN A 4 -2.17 -6.53 -5.45
C GLN A 4 -2.11 -5.37 -4.46
N LEU A 5 -3.19 -5.12 -3.71
CA LEU A 5 -3.25 -4.10 -2.67
C LEU A 5 -3.36 -4.76 -1.30
N LEU A 6 -2.48 -4.39 -0.38
CA LEU A 6 -2.35 -5.01 0.93
C LEU A 6 -2.49 -4.00 2.06
N SER A 7 -3.23 -4.39 3.10
CA SER A 7 -3.30 -3.68 4.39
C SER A 7 -2.78 -4.59 5.50
N PRO A 8 -1.57 -4.33 6.03
CA PRO A 8 -1.01 -5.10 7.14
C PRO A 8 -1.76 -4.86 8.45
N ALA A 9 -1.81 -5.86 9.33
CA ALA A 9 -2.28 -5.71 10.70
C ALA A 9 -1.14 -5.31 11.64
N GLY A 10 -1.45 -4.43 12.61
CA GLY A 10 -0.53 -4.09 13.68
C GLY A 10 -0.65 -5.02 14.89
N GLU A 11 0.35 -4.97 15.77
CA GLU A 11 0.34 -5.77 17.02
C GLU A 11 -0.82 -5.45 17.94
N ILE A 12 -1.29 -4.21 17.94
CA ILE A 12 -2.45 -3.75 18.74
C ILE A 12 -3.72 -4.53 18.39
N HIS A 13 -3.80 -5.11 17.20
CA HIS A 13 -4.96 -5.90 16.76
C HIS A 13 -4.88 -7.37 17.20
N ARG A 14 -3.76 -7.81 17.80
CA ARG A 14 -3.53 -9.19 18.26
C ARG A 14 -3.80 -9.41 19.74
N SER A 15 -3.87 -8.38 20.58
CA SER A 15 -4.08 -8.50 22.01
C SER A 15 -5.57 -8.55 22.38
N GLY A 16 -6.25 -9.62 22.01
CA GLY A 16 -7.61 -9.92 22.41
C GLY A 16 -7.72 -11.32 23.00
N THR A 17 -7.35 -11.50 24.27
CA THR A 17 -7.78 -12.66 25.06
C THR A 17 -9.15 -12.36 25.62
N GLY A 18 -10.22 -12.90 25.04
CA GLY A 18 -11.58 -12.77 25.53
C GLY A 18 -12.64 -12.93 24.45
N ILE A 19 -13.90 -12.99 24.88
CA ILE A 19 -15.09 -13.09 24.00
C ILE A 19 -15.29 -11.86 23.06
N PHE A 20 -14.55 -10.78 23.26
CA PHE A 20 -14.51 -9.57 22.41
C PHE A 20 -13.27 -9.54 21.52
N LYS A 21 -13.05 -10.59 20.73
CA LYS A 21 -11.95 -10.65 19.75
C LYS A 21 -12.09 -9.68 18.55
N THR A 22 -13.14 -8.90 18.49
CA THR A 22 -13.35 -7.87 17.47
C THR A 22 -12.96 -6.52 18.04
N ALA A 23 -11.67 -6.16 17.91
CA ALA A 23 -11.28 -4.76 17.99
C ALA A 23 -12.09 -3.96 16.96
N LEU A 24 -12.51 -2.76 17.32
CA LEU A 24 -13.16 -1.80 16.41
C LEU A 24 -12.27 -1.67 15.17
N ARG A 25 -12.72 -2.22 14.04
CA ARG A 25 -12.02 -2.13 12.78
C ARG A 25 -12.60 -0.98 11.99
N TYR A 26 -11.79 0.01 11.76
CA TYR A 26 -12.01 0.85 10.61
C TYR A 26 -11.70 0.00 9.38
N ALA A 27 -12.72 -0.30 8.58
CA ALA A 27 -12.47 -0.79 7.24
C ALA A 27 -11.81 0.36 6.47
N PRO A 28 -10.50 0.31 6.18
CA PRO A 28 -9.86 1.41 5.51
C PRO A 28 -10.38 1.48 4.09
N LEU A 29 -11.08 2.56 3.74
CA LEU A 29 -11.49 2.84 2.36
C LEU A 29 -10.28 3.07 1.44
N THR A 30 -9.08 3.17 2.00
CA THR A 30 -7.84 3.43 1.26
C THR A 30 -7.63 2.45 0.11
N LEU A 31 -7.73 1.14 0.36
CA LEU A 31 -7.47 0.14 -0.69
C LEU A 31 -8.52 0.17 -1.80
N THR A 32 -9.80 0.35 -1.45
CA THR A 32 -10.87 0.47 -2.44
C THR A 32 -10.77 1.76 -3.23
N THR A 33 -10.35 2.86 -2.59
CA THR A 33 -10.08 4.13 -3.26
C THR A 33 -8.92 3.99 -4.23
N LEU A 34 -7.81 3.37 -3.82
CA LEU A 34 -6.67 3.12 -4.72
C LEU A 34 -7.06 2.23 -5.89
N ALA A 35 -7.87 1.19 -5.65
CA ALA A 35 -8.37 0.33 -6.72
C ALA A 35 -9.20 1.12 -7.74
N ALA A 36 -10.07 2.00 -7.27
CA ALA A 36 -10.92 2.83 -8.12
C ALA A 36 -10.14 3.91 -8.90
N LEU A 37 -8.94 4.28 -8.43
CA LEU A 37 -8.08 5.27 -9.07
C LEU A 37 -7.09 4.66 -10.09
N VAL A 38 -7.07 3.35 -10.25
CA VAL A 38 -6.25 2.71 -11.29
C VAL A 38 -6.78 3.10 -12.66
N PRO A 39 -5.90 3.56 -13.58
CA PRO A 39 -6.32 3.97 -14.91
C PRO A 39 -7.01 2.83 -15.70
N GLU A 40 -8.21 3.09 -16.21
CA GLU A 40 -9.01 2.10 -16.93
C GLU A 40 -8.31 1.58 -18.19
N GLU A 41 -7.53 2.43 -18.85
CA GLU A 41 -6.77 2.06 -20.06
C GLU A 41 -5.77 0.93 -19.85
N LEU A 42 -5.35 0.68 -18.59
CA LEU A 42 -4.42 -0.39 -18.25
C LEU A 42 -5.10 -1.75 -18.11
N GLN A 43 -6.43 -1.79 -18.08
CA GLN A 43 -7.24 -3.01 -17.91
C GLN A 43 -6.67 -3.92 -16.80
N ALA A 44 -6.35 -3.31 -15.65
CA ALA A 44 -5.68 -4.01 -14.56
C ALA A 44 -6.65 -4.94 -13.82
N GLU A 45 -6.18 -6.14 -13.52
CA GLU A 45 -6.79 -7.02 -12.54
C GLU A 45 -6.30 -6.62 -11.15
N ILE A 46 -7.23 -6.27 -10.26
CA ILE A 46 -6.89 -5.74 -8.93
C ILE A 46 -7.43 -6.67 -7.87
N THR A 47 -6.56 -7.09 -6.97
CA THR A 47 -6.91 -7.88 -5.79
C THR A 47 -6.58 -7.13 -4.53
N ILE A 48 -7.45 -7.22 -3.52
CA ILE A 48 -7.29 -6.55 -2.22
C ILE A 48 -7.23 -7.60 -1.13
N GLN A 49 -6.24 -7.49 -0.23
CA GLN A 49 -6.16 -8.29 0.99
C GLN A 49 -5.97 -7.37 2.21
N ASP A 50 -6.77 -7.60 3.24
CA ASP A 50 -6.67 -6.92 4.54
C ASP A 50 -6.34 -7.95 5.63
N GLU A 51 -5.11 -7.89 6.16
CA GLU A 51 -4.63 -8.79 7.23
C GLU A 51 -5.44 -8.61 8.52
N GLY A 52 -6.09 -7.48 8.65
CA GLY A 52 -7.03 -7.25 9.72
C GLY A 52 -8.29 -8.12 9.61
N VAL A 53 -8.68 -8.61 8.45
CA VAL A 53 -9.87 -9.46 8.23
C VAL A 53 -9.48 -10.94 8.22
N GLN A 54 -8.40 -11.28 7.50
CA GLN A 54 -7.91 -12.64 7.34
C GLN A 54 -6.40 -12.64 7.13
N PRO A 55 -5.69 -13.75 7.43
CA PRO A 55 -4.27 -13.85 7.14
C PRO A 55 -3.98 -13.55 5.67
N LEU A 56 -2.88 -12.83 5.40
CA LEU A 56 -2.45 -12.57 4.04
C LEU A 56 -1.94 -13.86 3.38
N ASN A 57 -2.35 -14.06 2.15
CA ASN A 57 -1.69 -14.98 1.25
C ASN A 57 -0.66 -14.18 0.43
N LEU A 58 0.62 -14.46 0.63
CA LEU A 58 1.72 -13.83 -0.10
C LEU A 58 2.25 -14.69 -1.26
N ASP A 59 1.52 -15.75 -1.60
CA ASP A 59 1.82 -16.61 -2.74
C ASP A 59 0.89 -16.27 -3.90
N PHE A 60 1.26 -15.24 -4.64
CA PHE A 60 0.54 -14.73 -5.80
C PHE A 60 1.52 -14.19 -6.85
N GLU A 61 1.01 -13.94 -8.04
CA GLU A 61 1.73 -13.21 -9.09
C GLU A 61 1.09 -11.84 -9.27
N ALA A 62 1.91 -10.78 -9.19
CA ALA A 62 1.50 -9.42 -9.45
C ALA A 62 2.64 -8.62 -10.10
N ASP A 63 2.27 -7.72 -11.00
CA ASP A 63 3.20 -6.78 -11.62
C ASP A 63 3.52 -5.61 -10.68
N LEU A 64 2.58 -5.28 -9.79
CA LEU A 64 2.72 -4.21 -8.82
C LEU A 64 2.01 -4.60 -7.51
N VAL A 65 2.68 -4.39 -6.39
CA VAL A 65 2.11 -4.56 -5.05
C VAL A 65 2.11 -3.21 -4.34
N GLY A 66 0.92 -2.75 -3.92
CA GLY A 66 0.76 -1.56 -3.10
C GLY A 66 0.45 -1.94 -1.65
N ILE A 67 1.23 -1.43 -0.71
CA ILE A 67 1.06 -1.65 0.73
C ILE A 67 0.74 -0.32 1.40
N THR A 68 -0.36 -0.25 2.15
CA THR A 68 -0.65 0.92 2.99
C THR A 68 -0.13 0.71 4.39
N ALA A 69 0.49 1.73 4.99
CA ALA A 69 1.03 1.65 6.35
C ALA A 69 0.70 2.89 7.18
N ILE A 70 0.22 2.64 8.39
CA ILE A 70 0.25 3.59 9.49
C ILE A 70 1.44 3.24 10.41
N THR A 71 1.79 4.11 11.35
CA THR A 71 2.95 3.86 12.23
C THR A 71 2.84 2.54 12.99
N GLY A 72 1.65 2.18 13.47
CA GLY A 72 1.42 0.92 14.19
C GLY A 72 1.52 -0.35 13.33
N THR A 73 1.50 -0.24 12.00
CA THR A 73 1.62 -1.38 11.07
C THR A 73 2.91 -1.34 10.25
N ALA A 74 3.75 -0.32 10.43
CA ALA A 74 4.92 -0.08 9.59
C ALA A 74 5.91 -1.25 9.59
N GLN A 75 6.25 -1.80 10.75
CA GLN A 75 7.17 -2.94 10.86
C GLN A 75 6.63 -4.17 10.11
N ARG A 76 5.33 -4.43 10.21
CA ARG A 76 4.71 -5.53 9.47
C ARG A 76 4.71 -5.26 7.97
N ALA A 77 4.46 -4.01 7.56
CA ALA A 77 4.53 -3.60 6.16
C ALA A 77 5.93 -3.84 5.57
N TYR A 78 6.99 -3.54 6.33
CA TYR A 78 8.38 -3.78 5.89
C TYR A 78 8.68 -5.25 5.72
N GLN A 79 8.28 -6.10 6.68
CA GLN A 79 8.45 -7.56 6.58
C GLN A 79 7.79 -8.11 5.32
N ILE A 80 6.55 -7.69 5.04
CA ILE A 80 5.81 -8.11 3.85
C ILE A 80 6.49 -7.59 2.58
N ALA A 81 6.92 -6.33 2.58
CA ALA A 81 7.58 -5.71 1.44
C ALA A 81 8.90 -6.41 1.10
N ASP A 82 9.73 -6.68 2.10
CA ASP A 82 11.01 -7.37 1.93
C ASP A 82 10.82 -8.80 1.40
N GLU A 83 9.82 -9.54 1.93
CA GLU A 83 9.49 -10.88 1.44
C GLU A 83 9.05 -10.85 -0.02
N LEU A 84 8.15 -9.95 -0.38
CA LEU A 84 7.63 -9.85 -1.75
C LEU A 84 8.70 -9.38 -2.73
N ARG A 85 9.57 -8.47 -2.34
CA ARG A 85 10.71 -8.04 -3.17
C ARG A 85 11.71 -9.18 -3.36
N ALA A 86 11.96 -9.99 -2.34
CA ALA A 86 12.79 -11.19 -2.46
C ALA A 86 12.20 -12.22 -3.43
N LYS A 87 10.88 -12.25 -3.60
CA LYS A 87 10.16 -13.05 -4.61
C LYS A 87 10.15 -12.40 -6.00
N GLY A 88 10.70 -11.21 -6.17
CA GLY A 88 10.80 -10.51 -7.45
C GLY A 88 9.63 -9.57 -7.77
N HIS A 89 8.74 -9.29 -6.81
CA HIS A 89 7.66 -8.33 -7.02
C HIS A 89 8.15 -6.89 -6.92
N THR A 90 7.52 -6.00 -7.70
CA THR A 90 7.66 -4.55 -7.53
C THR A 90 6.75 -4.08 -6.43
N VAL A 91 7.31 -3.50 -5.36
CA VAL A 91 6.57 -3.13 -4.14
C VAL A 91 6.59 -1.62 -3.93
N VAL A 92 5.42 -1.07 -3.64
CA VAL A 92 5.19 0.34 -3.32
C VAL A 92 4.59 0.44 -1.92
N ILE A 93 5.11 1.34 -1.09
CA ILE A 93 4.54 1.64 0.23
C ILE A 93 4.01 3.08 0.24
N GLY A 94 2.80 3.23 0.74
CA GLY A 94 2.15 4.52 0.97
C GLY A 94 1.45 4.58 2.31
N GLY A 95 0.66 5.64 2.51
CA GLY A 95 -0.11 5.87 3.72
C GLY A 95 0.52 6.89 4.67
N VAL A 96 -0.08 7.03 5.84
CA VAL A 96 0.31 8.08 6.81
C VAL A 96 1.76 7.94 7.25
N HIS A 97 2.23 6.71 7.50
CA HIS A 97 3.60 6.49 7.96
C HIS A 97 4.63 6.88 6.90
N ALA A 98 4.42 6.50 5.64
CA ALA A 98 5.29 6.88 4.53
C ALA A 98 5.29 8.40 4.27
N THR A 99 4.20 9.08 4.62
CA THR A 99 4.11 10.53 4.53
C THR A 99 4.91 11.24 5.60
N LEU A 100 4.88 10.72 6.83
CA LEU A 100 5.54 11.35 7.98
C LEU A 100 7.04 11.01 8.06
N LEU A 101 7.41 9.79 7.71
CA LEU A 101 8.78 9.25 7.81
C LEU A 101 9.18 8.54 6.50
N PRO A 102 9.28 9.28 5.37
CA PRO A 102 9.44 8.68 4.05
C PRO A 102 10.75 7.89 3.86
N ASP A 103 11.78 8.21 4.60
CA ASP A 103 13.09 7.57 4.44
C ASP A 103 13.13 6.14 5.01
N GLU A 104 12.24 5.79 5.94
CA GLU A 104 12.15 4.44 6.47
C GLU A 104 11.56 3.45 5.43
N PRO A 105 10.31 3.63 4.94
CA PRO A 105 9.75 2.71 3.96
C PRO A 105 10.49 2.71 2.62
N ALA A 106 11.23 3.78 2.29
CA ALA A 106 12.04 3.83 1.07
C ALA A 106 13.18 2.78 1.05
N GLN A 107 13.57 2.25 2.21
CA GLN A 107 14.56 1.18 2.29
C GLN A 107 13.95 -0.20 1.96
N HIS A 108 12.64 -0.34 2.13
CA HIS A 108 11.90 -1.60 1.99
C HIS A 108 11.06 -1.69 0.71
N ALA A 109 10.93 -0.60 -0.05
CA ALA A 109 10.08 -0.54 -1.23
C ALA A 109 10.86 -0.06 -2.47
N ASP A 110 10.33 -0.38 -3.64
CA ASP A 110 10.86 0.11 -4.92
C ASP A 110 10.44 1.55 -5.18
N ALA A 111 9.26 1.93 -4.67
CA ALA A 111 8.78 3.30 -4.67
C ALA A 111 7.92 3.59 -3.43
N ILE A 112 7.80 4.87 -3.08
CA ILE A 112 6.93 5.33 -2.00
C ILE A 112 5.99 6.44 -2.48
N VAL A 113 4.78 6.46 -1.90
CA VAL A 113 3.78 7.51 -2.11
C VAL A 113 3.70 8.37 -0.86
N ILE A 114 3.96 9.67 -1.01
CA ILE A 114 4.01 10.66 0.06
C ILE A 114 2.82 11.62 -0.09
N GLY A 115 2.04 11.78 0.96
CA GLY A 115 0.82 12.58 0.96
C GLY A 115 -0.38 11.82 0.43
N TYR A 116 -1.34 12.56 -0.11
CA TYR A 116 -2.54 11.98 -0.71
C TYR A 116 -2.21 11.28 -2.02
N ALA A 117 -2.92 10.21 -2.32
CA ALA A 117 -2.61 9.34 -3.46
C ALA A 117 -3.46 9.63 -4.72
N GLU A 118 -4.48 10.49 -4.63
CA GLU A 118 -5.49 10.66 -5.67
C GLU A 118 -4.92 11.05 -7.04
N LYS A 119 -3.82 11.81 -7.06
CA LYS A 119 -3.13 12.20 -8.30
C LYS A 119 -1.85 11.42 -8.53
N SER A 120 -1.13 11.10 -7.46
CA SER A 120 0.16 10.43 -7.54
C SER A 120 0.04 8.93 -7.83
N TRP A 121 -0.98 8.27 -7.30
CA TRP A 121 -1.18 6.83 -7.53
C TRP A 121 -1.48 6.48 -9.00
N PRO A 122 -2.43 7.14 -9.70
CA PRO A 122 -2.65 6.88 -11.12
C PRO A 122 -1.39 7.06 -11.97
N GLN A 123 -0.59 8.08 -11.66
CA GLN A 123 0.68 8.31 -12.36
C GLN A 123 1.67 7.18 -12.09
N LEU A 124 1.84 6.81 -10.82
CA LEU A 124 2.71 5.71 -10.41
C LEU A 124 2.36 4.40 -11.13
N VAL A 125 1.07 4.07 -11.22
CA VAL A 125 0.62 2.84 -11.89
C VAL A 125 0.94 2.87 -13.38
N ARG A 126 0.78 4.03 -14.06
CA ARG A 126 1.19 4.19 -15.47
C ARG A 126 2.70 4.02 -15.64
N ASP A 127 3.48 4.63 -14.76
CA ASP A 127 4.94 4.55 -14.79
C ASP A 127 5.41 3.11 -14.55
N ALA A 128 4.79 2.41 -13.59
CA ALA A 128 5.07 1.00 -13.34
C ALA A 128 4.76 0.13 -14.57
N ALA A 129 3.62 0.36 -15.22
CA ALA A 129 3.24 -0.36 -16.44
C ALA A 129 4.20 -0.09 -17.60
N ALA A 130 4.79 1.10 -17.66
CA ALA A 130 5.77 1.50 -18.69
C ALA A 130 7.22 1.14 -18.35
N GLY A 131 7.49 0.60 -17.16
CA GLY A 131 8.86 0.33 -16.69
C GLY A 131 9.64 1.60 -16.31
N LEU A 132 8.94 2.68 -15.97
CA LEU A 132 9.50 4.00 -15.65
C LEU A 132 9.26 4.39 -14.19
N LEU A 133 9.12 3.42 -13.28
CA LEU A 133 8.81 3.67 -11.88
C LEU A 133 9.87 4.57 -11.21
N GLU A 134 9.42 5.68 -10.65
CA GLU A 134 10.25 6.57 -9.84
C GLU A 134 10.30 6.11 -8.37
N LYS A 135 11.31 6.57 -7.64
CA LYS A 135 11.49 6.19 -6.22
C LYS A 135 10.49 6.87 -5.29
N ARG A 136 10.01 8.05 -5.62
CA ARG A 136 9.13 8.86 -4.77
C ARG A 136 8.07 9.57 -5.59
N TYR A 137 6.84 9.44 -5.15
CA TYR A 137 5.69 10.11 -5.74
C TYR A 137 5.06 11.05 -4.72
N TYR A 138 4.84 12.28 -5.12
CA TYR A 138 4.23 13.33 -4.32
C TYR A 138 2.95 13.79 -4.99
N GLN A 139 1.88 13.99 -4.21
CA GLN A 139 0.75 14.72 -4.74
C GLN A 139 1.15 16.19 -4.90
N PRO A 140 0.97 16.78 -6.10
CA PRO A 140 1.20 18.21 -6.27
C PRO A 140 0.32 18.99 -5.30
N THR A 141 0.93 19.79 -4.42
CA THR A 141 0.20 20.68 -3.53
C THR A 141 -0.47 21.77 -4.38
N ASP A 142 -1.79 21.74 -4.46
CA ASP A 142 -2.53 22.83 -5.05
C ASP A 142 -2.42 24.04 -4.13
N ARG A 143 -1.59 25.03 -4.51
CA ARG A 143 -1.36 26.28 -3.74
C ARG A 143 -2.61 27.17 -3.65
N ARG A 144 -3.78 26.71 -4.06
CA ARG A 144 -5.03 27.48 -4.11
C ARG A 144 -5.91 27.37 -2.88
N LEU A 145 -5.48 26.65 -1.86
CA LEU A 145 -6.16 26.68 -0.55
C LEU A 145 -5.39 27.60 0.41
N ARG A 146 -5.51 28.88 0.21
CA ARG A 146 -5.29 29.92 1.22
C ARG A 146 -6.60 30.62 1.51
#